data_4749bffac47d5102c45d0dd12c54598c
#
_entry.id   4749bffac47d5102c45d0dd12c54598c
#
_cell.length_a   1.000
_cell.length_b   1.000
_cell.length_c   1.000
_cell.angle_alpha   90.00
_cell.angle_beta   90.00
_cell.angle_gamma   90.00
#
_symmetry.space_group_name_H-M   'P 1'
#
loop_
_entity.id
_entity.type
_entity.pdbx_description
1 polymer ?
#
loop_
_entity_poly.entity_id
_entity_poly.type
_entity_poly.pdbx_seq_one_letter_code
_entity_poly.pdbx_strand_id
1 'polypeptide(L)'
;MPQQAAEASGAAPGVGVLEIGPGIGPLTAQLAQRGEKVAAVELDATLLPILAETMAPYPNVEIVPGDILKLDLPAFCREHFPGLPVVVCANLPYNITTPVITALLQSQCFQAVTVMIQREVAKRICAQPGTAEYGAFTLLCQYYAHCEVLFDVPPSCFLPAPKVTSSVIRMTVREAPPVPVGDPALFFRVVRGAFAQRRKTLINSLSSSLTDFVGKEEVTQALRACNLTETIRGERLTFADFAQLTEKLQEIRGS
;
A
#
# COMPACT_ATOMS: atom_id res chain seq x y z
N MET A 1 -1.69 -13.27 18.08
CA MET A 1 -1.41 -12.64 16.78
C MET A 1 -2.68 -12.19 16.04
N PRO A 2 -3.69 -13.05 15.67
CA PRO A 2 -4.94 -12.56 15.04
C PRO A 2 -5.66 -11.50 15.87
N GLN A 3 -5.77 -11.69 17.17
CA GLN A 3 -6.38 -10.73 18.10
C GLN A 3 -5.69 -9.36 18.06
N GLN A 4 -4.35 -9.32 18.17
CA GLN A 4 -3.59 -8.06 18.16
C GLN A 4 -3.73 -7.31 16.82
N ALA A 5 -3.76 -8.05 15.68
CA ALA A 5 -3.99 -7.46 14.37
C ALA A 5 -5.41 -6.87 14.26
N ALA A 6 -6.41 -7.59 14.75
CA ALA A 6 -7.79 -7.11 14.77
C ALA A 6 -7.96 -5.88 15.68
N GLU A 7 -7.32 -5.85 16.86
CA GLU A 7 -7.31 -4.69 17.76
C GLU A 7 -6.68 -3.46 17.11
N ALA A 8 -5.60 -3.67 16.37
CA ALA A 8 -4.89 -2.57 15.69
C ALA A 8 -5.57 -2.13 14.37
N SER A 9 -6.56 -2.86 13.86
CA SER A 9 -7.16 -2.61 12.54
C SER A 9 -8.05 -1.36 12.49
N GLY A 10 -8.59 -0.95 13.63
CA GLY A 10 -9.66 0.05 13.72
C GLY A 10 -11.06 -0.55 13.58
N ALA A 11 -11.19 -1.89 13.57
CA ALA A 11 -12.49 -2.56 13.64
C ALA A 11 -13.22 -2.20 14.95
N ALA A 12 -14.44 -1.68 14.84
CA ALA A 12 -15.27 -1.20 15.95
C ALA A 12 -16.76 -1.27 15.53
N PRO A 13 -17.71 -1.19 16.48
CA PRO A 13 -19.10 -0.96 16.16
C PRO A 13 -19.28 0.24 15.23
N GLY A 14 -20.10 0.12 14.19
CA GLY A 14 -20.30 1.14 13.17
C GLY A 14 -19.21 1.18 12.08
N VAL A 15 -18.27 0.23 12.08
CA VAL A 15 -17.18 0.14 11.08
C VAL A 15 -17.27 -1.19 10.32
N GLY A 16 -17.29 -1.12 8.99
CA GLY A 16 -17.15 -2.28 8.12
C GLY A 16 -15.69 -2.73 8.01
N VAL A 17 -15.46 -4.02 7.90
CA VAL A 17 -14.11 -4.59 7.77
C VAL A 17 -14.01 -5.46 6.52
N LEU A 18 -13.12 -5.09 5.61
CA LEU A 18 -12.72 -5.96 4.51
C LEU A 18 -11.52 -6.82 4.96
N GLU A 19 -11.69 -8.14 4.91
CA GLU A 19 -10.59 -9.09 5.07
C GLU A 19 -10.22 -9.71 3.72
N ILE A 20 -8.92 -9.92 3.49
CA ILE A 20 -8.40 -10.52 2.26
C ILE A 20 -7.66 -11.81 2.61
N GLY A 21 -8.12 -12.94 2.05
CA GLY A 21 -7.56 -14.24 2.30
C GLY A 21 -7.78 -14.71 3.74
N PRO A 22 -9.03 -14.93 4.18
CA PRO A 22 -9.35 -15.36 5.53
C PRO A 22 -8.76 -16.74 5.89
N GLY A 23 -8.43 -17.56 4.89
CA GLY A 23 -7.95 -18.91 5.10
C GLY A 23 -9.02 -19.78 5.75
N ILE A 24 -8.77 -20.26 6.97
CA ILE A 24 -9.77 -21.01 7.77
C ILE A 24 -10.48 -20.14 8.83
N GLY A 25 -10.32 -18.80 8.78
CA GLY A 25 -11.09 -17.84 9.56
C GLY A 25 -10.56 -17.39 10.93
N PRO A 26 -9.28 -17.62 11.33
CA PRO A 26 -8.85 -17.25 12.68
C PRO A 26 -8.77 -15.73 12.90
N LEU A 27 -8.48 -14.94 11.86
CA LEU A 27 -8.53 -13.48 11.93
C LEU A 27 -9.97 -13.00 11.76
N THR A 28 -10.72 -13.60 10.85
CA THR A 28 -12.14 -13.30 10.60
C THR A 28 -12.97 -13.32 11.89
N ALA A 29 -12.80 -14.38 12.70
CA ALA A 29 -13.49 -14.50 14.00
C ALA A 29 -13.16 -13.37 14.97
N GLN A 30 -11.92 -12.86 14.97
CA GLN A 30 -11.50 -11.73 15.80
C GLN A 30 -12.06 -10.39 15.29
N LEU A 31 -12.16 -10.25 13.96
CA LEU A 31 -12.76 -9.08 13.33
C LEU A 31 -14.28 -9.04 13.53
N ALA A 32 -14.94 -10.19 13.42
CA ALA A 32 -16.38 -10.33 13.64
C ALA A 32 -16.84 -9.91 15.04
N GLN A 33 -16.00 -10.13 16.06
CA GLN A 33 -16.29 -9.74 17.44
C GLN A 33 -16.15 -8.21 17.67
N ARG A 34 -15.58 -7.46 16.73
CA ARG A 34 -15.25 -6.04 16.87
C ARG A 34 -15.98 -5.15 15.88
N GLY A 35 -15.99 -5.54 14.59
CA GLY A 35 -16.59 -4.78 13.51
C GLY A 35 -18.09 -4.92 13.42
N GLU A 36 -18.75 -3.94 12.84
CA GLU A 36 -20.19 -3.99 12.55
C GLU A 36 -20.51 -5.09 11.53
N LYS A 37 -19.77 -5.13 10.45
CA LYS A 37 -19.86 -6.11 9.38
C LYS A 37 -18.47 -6.47 8.88
N VAL A 38 -18.25 -7.75 8.59
CA VAL A 38 -17.02 -8.26 7.97
C VAL A 38 -17.36 -8.88 6.62
N ALA A 39 -16.72 -8.43 5.55
CA ALA A 39 -16.70 -9.10 4.26
C ALA A 39 -15.32 -9.68 4.02
N ALA A 40 -15.22 -11.01 3.91
CA ALA A 40 -13.95 -11.72 3.74
C ALA A 40 -13.87 -12.29 2.33
N VAL A 41 -12.93 -11.78 1.53
CA VAL A 41 -12.73 -12.20 0.13
C VAL A 41 -11.74 -13.35 0.07
N GLU A 42 -12.21 -14.53 -0.43
CA GLU A 42 -11.38 -15.74 -0.54
C GLU A 42 -11.28 -16.19 -2.01
N LEU A 43 -10.05 -16.39 -2.47
CA LEU A 43 -9.76 -16.85 -3.83
C LEU A 43 -9.86 -18.38 -3.96
N ASP A 44 -9.46 -19.10 -2.90
CA ASP A 44 -9.42 -20.56 -2.92
C ASP A 44 -10.79 -21.15 -2.61
N ALA A 45 -11.47 -21.63 -3.67
CA ALA A 45 -12.77 -22.24 -3.54
C ALA A 45 -12.81 -23.49 -2.63
N THR A 46 -11.66 -24.14 -2.39
CA THR A 46 -11.58 -25.32 -1.53
C THR A 46 -11.73 -24.97 -0.05
N LEU A 47 -11.49 -23.71 0.32
CA LEU A 47 -11.64 -23.20 1.69
C LEU A 47 -13.08 -22.75 2.01
N LEU A 48 -13.92 -22.52 1.02
CA LEU A 48 -15.28 -22.00 1.23
C LEU A 48 -16.15 -22.89 2.12
N PRO A 49 -16.16 -24.23 1.98
CA PRO A 49 -16.92 -25.09 2.88
C PRO A 49 -16.44 -25.00 4.34
N ILE A 50 -15.12 -24.91 4.54
CA ILE A 50 -14.51 -24.78 5.87
C ILE A 50 -14.90 -23.42 6.49
N LEU A 51 -14.83 -22.34 5.69
CA LEU A 51 -15.23 -21.00 6.14
C LEU A 51 -16.72 -20.93 6.46
N ALA A 52 -17.58 -21.58 5.69
CA ALA A 52 -19.01 -21.65 5.99
C ALA A 52 -19.28 -22.30 7.37
N GLU A 53 -18.52 -23.33 7.73
CA GLU A 53 -18.64 -24.00 9.03
C GLU A 53 -18.03 -23.15 10.15
N THR A 54 -16.79 -22.66 9.97
CA THR A 54 -16.07 -21.92 11.02
C THR A 54 -16.67 -20.55 11.30
N MET A 55 -17.30 -19.92 10.31
CA MET A 55 -17.95 -18.60 10.44
C MET A 55 -19.45 -18.67 10.77
N ALA A 56 -20.05 -19.85 10.80
CA ALA A 56 -21.46 -20.02 11.17
C ALA A 56 -21.87 -19.33 12.50
N PRO A 57 -21.02 -19.26 13.55
CA PRO A 57 -21.34 -18.52 14.76
C PRO A 57 -21.39 -16.99 14.64
N TYR A 58 -20.94 -16.42 13.50
CA TYR A 58 -20.78 -14.98 13.33
C TYR A 58 -21.73 -14.44 12.23
N PRO A 59 -22.95 -14.00 12.59
CA PRO A 59 -23.98 -13.59 11.62
C PRO A 59 -23.61 -12.29 10.87
N ASN A 60 -22.63 -11.53 11.35
CA ASN A 60 -22.13 -10.31 10.72
C ASN A 60 -20.97 -10.57 9.75
N VAL A 61 -20.62 -11.85 9.47
CA VAL A 61 -19.57 -12.23 8.52
C VAL A 61 -20.19 -12.67 7.20
N GLU A 62 -19.71 -12.12 6.11
CA GLU A 62 -20.02 -12.51 4.74
C GLU A 62 -18.75 -13.02 4.06
N ILE A 63 -18.77 -14.26 3.55
CA ILE A 63 -17.68 -14.82 2.75
C ILE A 63 -17.97 -14.55 1.29
N VAL A 64 -17.05 -13.86 0.63
CA VAL A 64 -17.17 -13.47 -0.78
C VAL A 64 -16.13 -14.23 -1.60
N PRO A 65 -16.54 -15.21 -2.43
CA PRO A 65 -15.60 -15.88 -3.34
C PRO A 65 -15.09 -14.91 -4.40
N GLY A 66 -13.78 -14.79 -4.57
CA GLY A 66 -13.22 -13.91 -5.60
C GLY A 66 -11.74 -13.58 -5.46
N ASP A 67 -11.25 -12.91 -6.48
CA ASP A 67 -9.89 -12.37 -6.54
C ASP A 67 -9.94 -10.87 -6.23
N ILE A 68 -9.37 -10.46 -5.12
CA ILE A 68 -9.34 -9.06 -4.66
C ILE A 68 -8.78 -8.11 -5.72
N LEU A 69 -7.84 -8.57 -6.55
CA LEU A 69 -7.20 -7.76 -7.60
C LEU A 69 -8.12 -7.54 -8.83
N LYS A 70 -9.24 -8.28 -8.92
CA LYS A 70 -10.22 -8.14 -10.00
C LYS A 70 -11.49 -7.41 -9.59
N LEU A 71 -11.64 -7.08 -8.30
CA LEU A 71 -12.81 -6.38 -7.79
C LEU A 71 -12.72 -4.87 -8.06
N ASP A 72 -13.86 -4.27 -8.41
CA ASP A 72 -14.07 -2.83 -8.30
C ASP A 72 -14.27 -2.49 -6.83
N LEU A 73 -13.21 -2.09 -6.13
CA LEU A 73 -13.23 -1.83 -4.70
C LEU A 73 -14.26 -0.76 -4.28
N PRO A 74 -14.42 0.37 -4.99
CA PRO A 74 -15.49 1.32 -4.73
C PRO A 74 -16.90 0.72 -4.83
N ALA A 75 -17.17 -0.07 -5.87
CA ALA A 75 -18.46 -0.77 -6.00
C ALA A 75 -18.66 -1.80 -4.90
N PHE A 76 -17.64 -2.59 -4.59
CA PHE A 76 -17.64 -3.56 -3.51
C PHE A 76 -17.98 -2.92 -2.16
N CYS A 77 -17.32 -1.79 -1.83
CA CYS A 77 -17.59 -1.09 -0.57
C CYS A 77 -19.05 -0.59 -0.50
N ARG A 78 -19.60 -0.05 -1.59
CA ARG A 78 -21.00 0.39 -1.63
C ARG A 78 -21.99 -0.75 -1.43
N GLU A 79 -21.71 -1.91 -2.01
CA GLU A 79 -22.57 -3.10 -1.96
C GLU A 79 -22.54 -3.77 -0.57
N HIS A 80 -21.33 -4.02 -0.05
CA HIS A 80 -21.16 -4.82 1.16
C HIS A 80 -21.17 -3.99 2.45
N PHE A 81 -20.88 -2.68 2.39
CA PHE A 81 -20.79 -1.80 3.55
C PHE A 81 -21.60 -0.50 3.39
N PRO A 82 -22.88 -0.55 3.02
CA PRO A 82 -23.66 0.67 2.75
C PRO A 82 -23.70 1.59 3.97
N GLY A 83 -23.19 2.82 3.80
CA GLY A 83 -23.20 3.84 4.85
C GLY A 83 -22.17 3.67 5.97
N LEU A 84 -21.35 2.62 5.94
CA LEU A 84 -20.30 2.39 6.93
C LEU A 84 -18.95 2.92 6.45
N PRO A 85 -18.15 3.52 7.33
CA PRO A 85 -16.72 3.66 7.10
C PRO A 85 -16.08 2.27 7.08
N VAL A 86 -15.08 2.06 6.21
CA VAL A 86 -14.48 0.73 6.01
C VAL A 86 -13.00 0.76 6.33
N VAL A 87 -12.53 -0.26 7.04
CA VAL A 87 -11.13 -0.57 7.26
C VAL A 87 -10.76 -1.91 6.62
N VAL A 88 -9.49 -2.09 6.31
CA VAL A 88 -8.96 -3.38 5.82
C VAL A 88 -8.10 -4.01 6.91
N CYS A 89 -8.28 -5.33 7.12
CA CYS A 89 -7.39 -6.11 7.96
C CYS A 89 -7.10 -7.46 7.29
N ALA A 90 -5.83 -7.78 7.03
CA ALA A 90 -5.48 -9.00 6.29
C ALA A 90 -4.10 -9.56 6.64
N ASN A 91 -3.99 -10.89 6.53
CA ASN A 91 -2.71 -11.58 6.44
C ASN A 91 -2.41 -11.85 4.96
N LEU A 92 -1.69 -10.94 4.29
CA LEU A 92 -1.51 -11.01 2.85
C LEU A 92 -0.51 -12.09 2.42
N PRO A 93 -0.84 -12.90 1.39
CA PRO A 93 0.14 -13.73 0.72
C PRO A 93 1.29 -12.87 0.16
N TYR A 94 2.53 -13.32 0.37
CA TYR A 94 3.71 -12.51 0.07
C TYR A 94 3.87 -12.13 -1.41
N ASN A 95 3.41 -13.01 -2.31
CA ASN A 95 3.51 -12.81 -3.76
C ASN A 95 2.57 -11.73 -4.32
N ILE A 96 1.48 -11.40 -3.61
CA ILE A 96 0.51 -10.37 -4.06
C ILE A 96 0.50 -9.12 -3.19
N THR A 97 1.38 -9.03 -2.19
CA THR A 97 1.42 -7.91 -1.22
C THR A 97 1.46 -6.53 -1.91
N THR A 98 2.40 -6.32 -2.84
CA THR A 98 2.57 -5.02 -3.50
C THR A 98 1.35 -4.62 -4.36
N PRO A 99 0.84 -5.47 -5.28
CA PRO A 99 -0.33 -5.09 -6.06
C PRO A 99 -1.60 -4.89 -5.21
N VAL A 100 -1.80 -5.69 -4.17
CA VAL A 100 -2.97 -5.54 -3.28
C VAL A 100 -2.90 -4.21 -2.52
N ILE A 101 -1.79 -3.89 -1.84
CA ILE A 101 -1.64 -2.62 -1.12
C ILE A 101 -1.81 -1.43 -2.08
N THR A 102 -1.23 -1.52 -3.29
CA THR A 102 -1.39 -0.48 -4.31
C THR A 102 -2.86 -0.24 -4.66
N ALA A 103 -3.60 -1.30 -4.96
CA ALA A 103 -5.02 -1.21 -5.31
C ALA A 103 -5.85 -0.65 -4.14
N LEU A 104 -5.63 -1.13 -2.91
CA LEU A 104 -6.34 -0.66 -1.72
C LEU A 104 -6.13 0.85 -1.49
N LEU A 105 -4.88 1.32 -1.54
CA LEU A 105 -4.57 2.74 -1.30
C LEU A 105 -5.08 3.64 -2.43
N GLN A 106 -4.96 3.22 -3.68
CA GLN A 106 -5.43 3.99 -4.84
C GLN A 106 -6.96 4.07 -4.93
N SER A 107 -7.68 3.10 -4.38
CA SER A 107 -9.15 3.10 -4.36
C SER A 107 -9.72 4.23 -3.50
N GLN A 108 -8.99 4.70 -2.49
CA GLN A 108 -9.40 5.70 -1.50
C GLN A 108 -10.73 5.39 -0.80
N CYS A 109 -11.11 4.11 -0.73
CA CYS A 109 -12.37 3.66 -0.13
C CYS A 109 -12.24 3.35 1.37
N PHE A 110 -11.02 3.29 1.89
CA PHE A 110 -10.73 2.79 3.23
C PHE A 110 -10.15 3.88 4.13
N GLN A 111 -10.51 3.85 5.41
CA GLN A 111 -9.91 4.74 6.42
C GLN A 111 -8.53 4.28 6.85
N ALA A 112 -8.33 2.96 6.94
CA ALA A 112 -7.06 2.37 7.30
C ALA A 112 -6.89 0.99 6.66
N VAL A 113 -5.64 0.62 6.39
CA VAL A 113 -5.24 -0.70 5.89
C VAL A 113 -4.21 -1.27 6.87
N THR A 114 -4.61 -2.29 7.62
CA THR A 114 -3.74 -3.00 8.58
C THR A 114 -3.43 -4.38 8.01
N VAL A 115 -2.17 -4.63 7.71
CA VAL A 115 -1.78 -5.87 7.04
C VAL A 115 -0.55 -6.51 7.67
N MET A 116 -0.55 -7.84 7.70
CA MET A 116 0.64 -8.61 8.02
C MET A 116 1.33 -9.01 6.71
N ILE A 117 2.61 -8.66 6.60
CA ILE A 117 3.45 -8.82 5.41
C ILE A 117 4.88 -9.20 5.81
N GLN A 118 5.74 -9.52 4.85
CA GLN A 118 7.17 -9.72 5.12
C GLN A 118 7.81 -8.47 5.72
N ARG A 119 8.65 -8.64 6.75
CA ARG A 119 9.33 -7.54 7.44
C ARG A 119 10.14 -6.64 6.49
N GLU A 120 10.74 -7.20 5.46
CA GLU A 120 11.47 -6.43 4.46
C GLU A 120 10.55 -5.47 3.70
N VAL A 121 9.35 -5.92 3.32
CA VAL A 121 8.35 -5.08 2.64
C VAL A 121 7.82 -4.01 3.59
N ALA A 122 7.59 -4.35 4.86
CA ALA A 122 7.19 -3.39 5.89
C ALA A 122 8.24 -2.27 6.07
N LYS A 123 9.52 -2.63 6.15
CA LYS A 123 10.63 -1.68 6.20
C LYS A 123 10.67 -0.77 4.98
N ARG A 124 10.41 -1.32 3.80
CA ARG A 124 10.35 -0.55 2.54
C ARG A 124 9.20 0.45 2.54
N ILE A 125 8.01 0.07 3.01
CA ILE A 125 6.84 0.96 3.09
C ILE A 125 7.09 2.12 4.06
N CYS A 126 7.72 1.86 5.21
CA CYS A 126 7.97 2.84 6.27
C CYS A 126 9.35 3.52 6.17
N ALA A 127 10.10 3.31 5.08
CA ALA A 127 11.45 3.83 4.89
C ALA A 127 11.47 5.37 4.82
N GLN A 128 12.64 5.95 5.12
CA GLN A 128 12.89 7.38 5.04
C GLN A 128 13.88 7.70 3.90
N PRO A 129 13.84 8.90 3.32
CA PRO A 129 14.83 9.33 2.33
C PRO A 129 16.27 9.08 2.80
N GLY A 130 17.11 8.58 1.91
CA GLY A 130 18.51 8.27 2.18
C GLY A 130 18.78 6.88 2.74
N THR A 131 17.75 6.08 3.05
CA THR A 131 17.91 4.68 3.48
C THR A 131 17.94 3.72 2.30
N ALA A 132 18.49 2.51 2.52
CA ALA A 132 18.58 1.49 1.47
C ALA A 132 17.22 0.96 1.01
N GLU A 133 16.25 0.93 1.89
CA GLU A 133 14.89 0.45 1.64
C GLU A 133 14.00 1.45 0.91
N TYR A 134 14.36 2.75 0.95
CA TYR A 134 13.58 3.82 0.34
C TYR A 134 13.47 3.67 -1.18
N GLY A 135 12.26 3.82 -1.71
CA GLY A 135 12.01 3.62 -3.13
C GLY A 135 10.63 4.06 -3.61
N ALA A 136 10.33 3.76 -4.86
CA ALA A 136 9.05 4.15 -5.48
C ALA A 136 7.83 3.62 -4.73
N PHE A 137 7.90 2.41 -4.18
CA PHE A 137 6.80 1.84 -3.39
C PHE A 137 6.62 2.54 -2.05
N THR A 138 7.70 2.99 -1.41
CA THR A 138 7.66 3.85 -0.22
C THR A 138 6.86 5.12 -0.49
N LEU A 139 7.24 5.83 -1.56
CA LEU A 139 6.59 7.07 -1.97
C LEU A 139 5.11 6.85 -2.33
N LEU A 140 4.78 5.75 -3.02
CA LEU A 140 3.39 5.43 -3.31
C LEU A 140 2.58 5.26 -2.01
N CYS A 141 3.03 4.41 -1.09
CA CYS A 141 2.29 4.15 0.15
C CYS A 141 2.17 5.42 1.00
N GLN A 142 3.26 6.16 1.18
CA GLN A 142 3.28 7.37 2.02
C GLN A 142 2.56 8.57 1.38
N TYR A 143 2.36 8.57 0.07
CA TYR A 143 1.51 9.55 -0.61
C TYR A 143 0.04 9.42 -0.19
N TYR A 144 -0.46 8.19 -0.13
CA TYR A 144 -1.86 7.90 0.20
C TYR A 144 -2.11 7.72 1.69
N ALA A 145 -1.09 7.33 2.48
CA ALA A 145 -1.28 6.96 3.89
C ALA A 145 -0.13 7.40 4.80
N HIS A 146 -0.43 7.55 6.08
CA HIS A 146 0.59 7.52 7.13
C HIS A 146 0.88 6.07 7.46
N CYS A 147 2.15 5.66 7.32
CA CYS A 147 2.57 4.26 7.42
C CYS A 147 3.40 4.04 8.69
N GLU A 148 3.02 3.04 9.49
CA GLU A 148 3.72 2.67 10.72
C GLU A 148 3.85 1.15 10.88
N VAL A 149 4.98 0.70 11.41
CA VAL A 149 5.16 -0.70 11.84
C VAL A 149 4.65 -0.81 13.26
N LEU A 150 3.70 -1.73 13.49
CA LEU A 150 3.12 -1.92 14.82
C LEU A 150 3.94 -2.93 15.65
N PHE A 151 4.18 -4.12 15.07
CA PHE A 151 4.97 -5.17 15.72
C PHE A 151 5.44 -6.22 14.72
N ASP A 152 6.50 -6.94 15.10
CA ASP A 152 7.01 -8.09 14.34
C ASP A 152 6.36 -9.39 14.81
N VAL A 153 6.20 -10.34 13.87
CA VAL A 153 5.63 -11.67 14.10
C VAL A 153 6.66 -12.72 13.66
N PRO A 154 7.21 -13.49 14.63
CA PRO A 154 8.22 -14.49 14.32
C PRO A 154 7.63 -15.68 13.54
N PRO A 155 8.46 -16.42 12.75
CA PRO A 155 8.02 -17.57 11.97
C PRO A 155 7.31 -18.65 12.80
N SER A 156 7.67 -18.81 14.08
CA SER A 156 7.07 -19.79 14.99
C SER A 156 5.58 -19.60 15.26
N CYS A 157 5.03 -18.43 14.89
CA CYS A 157 3.59 -18.13 15.02
C CYS A 157 2.74 -18.70 13.87
N PHE A 158 3.35 -19.37 12.89
CA PHE A 158 2.69 -19.87 11.69
C PHE A 158 2.82 -21.37 11.54
N LEU A 159 1.81 -21.97 10.89
CA LEU A 159 1.83 -23.38 10.50
C LEU A 159 1.35 -23.52 9.04
N PRO A 160 2.22 -23.92 8.10
CA PRO A 160 3.67 -24.11 8.24
C PRO A 160 4.42 -22.79 8.50
N ALA A 161 5.57 -22.88 9.16
CA ALA A 161 6.39 -21.71 9.48
C ALA A 161 7.05 -21.14 8.20
N PRO A 162 6.93 -19.84 7.92
CA PRO A 162 7.62 -19.19 6.82
C PRO A 162 9.13 -19.08 7.12
N LYS A 163 9.95 -18.84 6.07
CA LYS A 163 11.39 -18.67 6.20
C LYS A 163 11.81 -17.30 6.74
N VAL A 164 10.90 -16.35 6.81
CA VAL A 164 11.17 -14.94 7.15
C VAL A 164 10.21 -14.44 8.22
N THR A 165 10.66 -13.46 9.00
CA THR A 165 9.82 -12.73 9.95
C THR A 165 8.79 -11.89 9.19
N SER A 166 7.57 -11.85 9.68
CA SER A 166 6.52 -10.93 9.24
C SER A 166 6.46 -9.68 10.14
N SER A 167 5.81 -8.65 9.65
CA SER A 167 5.46 -7.47 10.45
C SER A 167 4.01 -7.09 10.19
N VAL A 168 3.32 -6.67 11.23
CA VAL A 168 2.03 -6.01 11.10
C VAL A 168 2.27 -4.52 10.96
N ILE A 169 1.75 -3.94 9.89
CA ILE A 169 1.80 -2.50 9.63
C ILE A 169 0.40 -1.93 9.57
N ARG A 170 0.27 -0.66 9.90
CA ARG A 170 -0.94 0.12 9.69
C ARG A 170 -0.65 1.27 8.75
N MET A 171 -1.51 1.46 7.78
CA MET A 171 -1.51 2.56 6.83
C MET A 171 -2.81 3.33 7.02
N THR A 172 -2.78 4.44 7.74
CA THR A 172 -3.93 5.32 7.94
C THR A 172 -4.05 6.24 6.72
N VAL A 173 -5.13 6.10 5.97
CA VAL A 173 -5.32 6.82 4.70
C VAL A 173 -5.44 8.33 4.97
N ARG A 174 -4.76 9.13 4.16
CA ARG A 174 -4.73 10.60 4.29
C ARG A 174 -5.93 11.22 3.57
N GLU A 175 -6.43 12.31 4.09
CA GLU A 175 -7.41 13.16 3.42
C GLU A 175 -6.79 13.93 2.23
N ALA A 176 -5.50 14.24 2.33
CA ALA A 176 -4.74 14.92 1.28
C ALA A 176 -3.30 14.39 1.25
N PRO A 177 -2.63 14.43 0.08
CA PRO A 177 -1.23 14.03 -0.03
C PRO A 177 -0.32 14.92 0.84
N PRO A 178 0.88 14.42 1.25
CA PRO A 178 1.80 15.13 2.15
C PRO A 178 2.35 16.43 1.56
N VAL A 179 2.30 16.56 0.24
CA VAL A 179 2.64 17.78 -0.51
C VAL A 179 1.64 17.94 -1.66
N PRO A 180 1.28 19.16 -2.06
CA PRO A 180 0.50 19.39 -3.27
C PRO A 180 1.24 18.86 -4.51
N VAL A 181 0.52 18.16 -5.37
CA VAL A 181 1.04 17.63 -6.64
C VAL A 181 0.03 17.98 -7.73
N GLY A 182 0.46 18.78 -8.71
CA GLY A 182 -0.42 19.24 -9.79
C GLY A 182 -0.89 18.12 -10.72
N ASP A 183 0.02 17.19 -11.06
CA ASP A 183 -0.26 16.00 -11.87
C ASP A 183 0.25 14.74 -11.16
N PRO A 184 -0.61 14.02 -10.43
CA PRO A 184 -0.23 12.78 -9.74
C PRO A 184 0.27 11.68 -10.69
N ALA A 185 -0.26 11.58 -11.92
CA ALA A 185 0.17 10.58 -12.88
C ALA A 185 1.61 10.81 -13.32
N LEU A 186 1.96 12.06 -13.65
CA LEU A 186 3.31 12.46 -13.98
C LEU A 186 4.24 12.32 -12.77
N PHE A 187 3.81 12.73 -11.59
CA PHE A 187 4.58 12.56 -10.35
C PHE A 187 5.01 11.11 -10.14
N PHE A 188 4.10 10.16 -10.18
CA PHE A 188 4.44 8.75 -10.02
C PHE A 188 5.25 8.19 -11.18
N ARG A 189 5.12 8.75 -12.37
CA ARG A 189 5.95 8.41 -13.51
C ARG A 189 7.41 8.86 -13.29
N VAL A 190 7.62 10.09 -12.81
CA VAL A 190 8.94 10.62 -12.44
C VAL A 190 9.54 9.81 -11.28
N VAL A 191 8.76 9.53 -10.23
CA VAL A 191 9.20 8.69 -9.12
C VAL A 191 9.66 7.31 -9.60
N ARG A 192 8.87 6.60 -10.39
CA ARG A 192 9.27 5.29 -10.95
C ARG A 192 10.53 5.38 -11.79
N GLY A 193 10.65 6.41 -12.64
CA GLY A 193 11.84 6.66 -13.45
C GLY A 193 13.09 6.91 -12.62
N ALA A 194 12.96 7.64 -11.51
CA ALA A 194 14.08 7.93 -10.60
C ALA A 194 14.66 6.67 -9.94
N PHE A 195 13.82 5.66 -9.66
CA PHE A 195 14.23 4.41 -9.04
C PHE A 195 14.47 3.25 -10.02
N ALA A 196 14.28 3.46 -11.32
CA ALA A 196 14.49 2.42 -12.34
C ALA A 196 15.95 1.94 -12.39
N GLN A 197 16.90 2.85 -12.12
CA GLN A 197 18.33 2.55 -12.11
C GLN A 197 19.01 3.10 -10.83
N ARG A 198 18.75 2.45 -9.68
CA ARG A 198 19.18 2.92 -8.33
C ARG A 198 20.65 3.31 -8.21
N ARG A 199 21.57 2.63 -8.93
CA ARG A 199 23.02 2.93 -8.89
C ARG A 199 23.45 4.12 -9.75
N LYS A 200 22.56 4.67 -10.57
CA LYS A 200 22.82 5.80 -11.44
C LYS A 200 22.40 7.13 -10.81
N THR A 201 22.95 8.23 -11.32
CA THR A 201 22.46 9.58 -10.99
C THR A 201 21.02 9.76 -11.49
N LEU A 202 20.30 10.70 -10.90
CA LEU A 202 18.93 11.00 -11.28
C LEU A 202 18.82 11.41 -12.76
N ILE A 203 19.77 12.19 -13.29
CA ILE A 203 19.87 12.53 -14.71
C ILE A 203 19.84 11.27 -15.57
N ASN A 204 20.73 10.32 -15.29
CA ASN A 204 20.83 9.10 -16.10
C ASN A 204 19.63 8.18 -15.94
N SER A 205 19.05 8.07 -14.73
CA SER A 205 17.89 7.24 -14.48
C SER A 205 16.65 7.79 -15.17
N LEU A 206 16.34 9.09 -15.02
CA LEU A 206 15.18 9.72 -15.64
C LEU A 206 15.28 9.77 -17.15
N SER A 207 16.41 10.25 -17.70
CA SER A 207 16.58 10.37 -19.17
C SER A 207 16.52 9.03 -19.89
N SER A 208 16.87 7.92 -19.22
CA SER A 208 16.75 6.58 -19.81
C SER A 208 15.36 5.94 -19.63
N SER A 209 14.63 6.35 -18.60
CA SER A 209 13.31 5.77 -18.28
C SER A 209 12.14 6.56 -18.85
N LEU A 210 12.35 7.85 -19.17
CA LEU A 210 11.33 8.79 -19.63
C LEU A 210 11.70 9.38 -21.00
N THR A 211 12.26 8.56 -21.89
CA THR A 211 12.78 8.98 -23.22
C THR A 211 11.73 9.67 -24.10
N ASP A 212 10.45 9.35 -23.92
CA ASP A 212 9.31 9.98 -24.58
C ASP A 212 8.89 11.31 -23.93
N PHE A 213 9.49 11.65 -22.80
CA PHE A 213 9.10 12.82 -22.00
C PHE A 213 10.23 13.82 -21.85
N VAL A 214 11.44 13.40 -21.42
CA VAL A 214 12.60 14.29 -21.16
C VAL A 214 13.92 13.65 -21.55
N GLY A 215 14.85 14.48 -22.02
CA GLY A 215 16.26 14.12 -22.23
C GLY A 215 17.15 14.53 -21.05
N LYS A 216 18.47 14.35 -21.23
CA LYS A 216 19.45 14.69 -20.17
C LYS A 216 19.51 16.18 -19.88
N GLU A 217 19.35 17.01 -20.91
CA GLU A 217 19.49 18.47 -20.79
C GLU A 217 18.33 19.05 -19.98
N GLU A 218 17.09 18.64 -20.26
CA GLU A 218 15.89 19.06 -19.55
C GLU A 218 15.94 18.61 -18.09
N VAL A 219 16.38 17.36 -17.81
CA VAL A 219 16.55 16.89 -16.44
C VAL A 219 17.61 17.68 -15.69
N THR A 220 18.74 18.00 -16.35
CA THR A 220 19.81 18.82 -15.75
C THR A 220 19.31 20.23 -15.42
N GLN A 221 18.57 20.84 -16.34
CA GLN A 221 17.98 22.16 -16.12
C GLN A 221 16.98 22.15 -14.97
N ALA A 222 16.10 21.15 -14.91
CA ALA A 222 15.13 20.99 -13.83
C ALA A 222 15.80 20.81 -12.46
N LEU A 223 16.86 19.98 -12.37
CA LEU A 223 17.62 19.80 -11.13
C LEU A 223 18.24 21.13 -10.64
N ARG A 224 18.85 21.90 -11.53
CA ARG A 224 19.41 23.22 -11.20
C ARG A 224 18.32 24.17 -10.70
N ALA A 225 17.16 24.19 -11.36
CA ALA A 225 16.02 25.02 -10.95
C ALA A 225 15.45 24.62 -9.56
N CYS A 226 15.63 23.34 -9.16
CA CYS A 226 15.25 22.83 -7.83
C CYS A 226 16.39 22.95 -6.80
N ASN A 227 17.53 23.57 -7.11
CA ASN A 227 18.73 23.62 -6.28
C ASN A 227 19.27 22.22 -5.88
N LEU A 228 19.08 21.21 -6.73
CA LEU A 228 19.57 19.85 -6.54
C LEU A 228 20.88 19.64 -7.32
N THR A 229 21.78 18.84 -6.75
CA THR A 229 23.07 18.55 -7.40
C THR A 229 22.88 17.58 -8.58
N GLU A 230 23.66 17.73 -9.64
CA GLU A 230 23.60 16.87 -10.83
C GLU A 230 24.00 15.41 -10.55
N THR A 231 24.73 15.18 -9.45
CA THR A 231 25.14 13.83 -9.01
C THR A 231 24.14 13.14 -8.09
N ILE A 232 23.05 13.84 -7.74
CA ILE A 232 22.04 13.30 -6.81
C ILE A 232 21.41 12.01 -7.34
N ARG A 233 21.00 11.13 -6.44
CA ARG A 233 20.25 9.90 -6.75
C ARG A 233 18.84 10.00 -6.21
N GLY A 234 17.90 9.29 -6.82
CA GLY A 234 16.48 9.30 -6.44
C GLY A 234 16.23 8.97 -4.97
N GLU A 235 17.06 8.11 -4.36
CA GLU A 235 16.93 7.73 -2.94
C GLU A 235 17.18 8.89 -1.95
N ARG A 236 17.74 10.01 -2.42
CA ARG A 236 18.00 11.19 -1.57
C ARG A 236 16.87 12.21 -1.59
N LEU A 237 15.94 12.11 -2.53
CA LEU A 237 14.86 13.06 -2.71
C LEU A 237 13.73 12.82 -1.72
N THR A 238 13.24 13.90 -1.14
CA THR A 238 12.00 13.93 -0.34
C THR A 238 10.77 14.01 -1.24
N PHE A 239 9.56 13.92 -0.66
CA PHE A 239 8.32 14.21 -1.39
C PHE A 239 8.32 15.60 -2.02
N ALA A 240 8.75 16.61 -1.26
CA ALA A 240 8.81 17.99 -1.74
C ALA A 240 9.73 18.13 -2.93
N ASP A 241 10.92 17.50 -2.88
CA ASP A 241 11.87 17.51 -4.01
C ASP A 241 11.27 16.84 -5.25
N PHE A 242 10.59 15.70 -5.10
CA PHE A 242 9.93 15.03 -6.23
C PHE A 242 8.78 15.86 -6.81
N ALA A 243 7.97 16.50 -5.96
CA ALA A 243 6.88 17.36 -6.41
C ALA A 243 7.43 18.55 -7.21
N GLN A 244 8.39 19.30 -6.65
CA GLN A 244 9.03 20.44 -7.30
C GLN A 244 9.73 20.03 -8.61
N LEU A 245 10.46 18.91 -8.61
CA LEU A 245 11.11 18.39 -9.81
C LEU A 245 10.10 18.06 -10.91
N THR A 246 8.97 17.44 -10.54
CA THR A 246 7.91 17.10 -11.50
C THR A 246 7.33 18.35 -12.16
N GLU A 247 7.04 19.39 -11.37
CA GLU A 247 6.54 20.68 -11.86
C GLU A 247 7.56 21.33 -12.83
N LYS A 248 8.85 21.37 -12.46
CA LYS A 248 9.90 21.94 -13.32
C LYS A 248 10.07 21.19 -14.62
N LEU A 249 10.01 19.85 -14.60
CA LEU A 249 10.06 19.05 -15.84
C LEU A 249 8.85 19.31 -16.74
N GLN A 250 7.66 19.53 -16.16
CA GLN A 250 6.46 19.87 -16.92
C GLN A 250 6.54 21.28 -17.54
N GLU A 251 7.03 22.29 -16.79
CA GLU A 251 7.25 23.64 -17.27
C GLU A 251 8.23 23.68 -18.44
N ILE A 252 9.39 23.02 -18.32
CA ILE A 252 10.44 22.99 -19.36
C ILE A 252 9.93 22.36 -20.65
N ARG A 253 9.08 21.33 -20.55
CA ARG A 253 8.49 20.69 -21.73
C ARG A 253 7.40 21.51 -22.40
N GLY A 254 6.67 22.35 -21.64
CA GLY A 254 5.59 23.20 -22.15
C GLY A 254 6.05 24.50 -22.79
N SER A 255 7.34 24.80 -22.63
CA SER A 255 8.03 25.96 -23.22
C SER A 255 8.69 25.57 -24.55
#